data_585e09ebdc566094a681ea2d4bffe2dd
#
_entry.id   585e09ebdc566094a681ea2d4bffe2dd
#
_cell.length_a   1.000
_cell.length_b   1.000
_cell.length_c   1.000
_cell.angle_alpha   90.00
_cell.angle_beta   90.00
_cell.angle_gamma   90.00
#
_symmetry.space_group_name_H-M   'P 1'
#
loop_
_entity.id
_entity.type
_entity.pdbx_description
1 polymer ?
#
loop_
_entity_poly.entity_id
_entity_poly.type
_entity_poly.pdbx_seq_one_letter_code
_entity_poly.pdbx_strand_id
1 'polypeptide(L)'
;MLFSPARHAAQRDRMGRLPTDANFLAPIIADTLLDRLAMVTREFERVLLIGAHDASLAGALRARGSTVTIVEAGPKLAAASGAIVGEADAIDLPFASFDLIVWPGGLDAVNDVPGALVRLRALLAPDGLLLGAFVGDGSLPRQRRAVMSDGVRPIARLHPQIDLAAMGNLLQRTGFTLPVVDVDALTVRYGEWFALVRDLRAAGLSSRLTPTPAPLTREEAARIAAAFAAQADPDGRVAESFRIIHFSGWAPHPDQPKPARRGSAAASLADALKPQG
;
A
#
# COMPACT_ATOMS: atom_id res chain seq x y z
N MET A 1 -13.08 7.51 -14.57
CA MET A 1 -12.19 6.44 -14.03
C MET A 1 -10.78 6.86 -14.31
N LEU A 2 -9.93 6.96 -13.26
CA LEU A 2 -8.54 7.44 -13.39
C LEU A 2 -7.58 6.30 -13.73
N PHE A 3 -7.82 5.10 -13.21
CA PHE A 3 -7.02 3.91 -13.42
C PHE A 3 -7.77 2.85 -14.21
N SER A 4 -7.03 2.08 -15.03
CA SER A 4 -7.58 1.00 -15.86
C SER A 4 -7.54 -0.35 -15.12
N PRO A 5 -8.69 -0.97 -14.80
CA PRO A 5 -8.72 -2.32 -14.19
C PRO A 5 -8.06 -3.37 -15.08
N ALA A 6 -8.25 -3.29 -16.40
CA ALA A 6 -7.64 -4.24 -17.34
C ALA A 6 -6.10 -4.16 -17.31
N ARG A 7 -5.53 -2.95 -17.17
CA ARG A 7 -4.08 -2.78 -17.01
C ARG A 7 -3.61 -3.27 -15.65
N HIS A 8 -4.41 -3.08 -14.60
CA HIS A 8 -4.13 -3.62 -13.28
C HIS A 8 -4.04 -5.15 -13.35
N ALA A 9 -5.07 -5.80 -13.83
CA ALA A 9 -5.10 -7.26 -13.99
C ALA A 9 -3.90 -7.79 -14.80
N ALA A 10 -3.60 -7.16 -15.95
CA ALA A 10 -2.45 -7.54 -16.78
C ALA A 10 -1.10 -7.33 -16.07
N GLN A 11 -0.98 -6.29 -15.25
CA GLN A 11 0.21 -6.01 -14.46
C GLN A 11 0.41 -7.06 -13.36
N ARG A 12 -0.67 -7.40 -12.65
CA ARG A 12 -0.68 -8.45 -11.62
C ARG A 12 -0.30 -9.82 -12.22
N ASP A 13 -0.89 -10.19 -13.35
CA ASP A 13 -0.54 -11.42 -14.06
C ASP A 13 0.93 -11.45 -14.53
N ARG A 14 1.50 -10.31 -14.84
CA ARG A 14 2.93 -10.20 -15.20
C ARG A 14 3.82 -10.40 -14.00
N MET A 15 3.47 -9.80 -12.87
CA MET A 15 4.19 -9.98 -11.60
C MET A 15 4.26 -11.45 -11.19
N GLY A 16 3.16 -12.18 -11.31
CA GLY A 16 3.11 -13.62 -10.98
C GLY A 16 3.98 -14.53 -11.86
N ARG A 17 4.57 -13.99 -12.94
CA ARG A 17 5.51 -14.71 -13.81
C ARG A 17 6.98 -14.41 -13.51
N LEU A 18 7.23 -13.41 -12.69
CA LEU A 18 8.59 -13.04 -12.31
C LEU A 18 9.09 -13.96 -11.19
N PRO A 19 10.41 -14.15 -11.08
CA PRO A 19 11.00 -14.78 -9.91
C PRO A 19 10.54 -14.10 -8.62
N THR A 20 10.39 -14.86 -7.54
CA THR A 20 9.89 -14.37 -6.25
C THR A 20 10.76 -13.24 -5.68
N ASP A 21 12.05 -13.29 -5.91
CA ASP A 21 13.05 -12.29 -5.49
C ASP A 21 13.09 -11.03 -6.37
N ALA A 22 12.37 -11.01 -7.49
CA ALA A 22 12.32 -9.84 -8.37
C ALA A 22 11.62 -8.64 -7.73
N ASN A 23 10.70 -8.85 -6.80
CA ASN A 23 9.99 -7.80 -6.07
C ASN A 23 10.55 -7.64 -4.66
N PHE A 24 11.60 -6.84 -4.50
CA PHE A 24 12.25 -6.61 -3.21
C PHE A 24 11.36 -5.90 -2.18
N LEU A 25 10.33 -5.14 -2.61
CA LEU A 25 9.43 -4.44 -1.69
C LEU A 25 8.44 -5.39 -1.01
N ALA A 26 8.04 -6.47 -1.67
CA ALA A 26 7.02 -7.37 -1.13
C ALA A 26 7.43 -8.00 0.21
N PRO A 27 8.62 -8.59 0.37
CA PRO A 27 9.05 -9.13 1.66
C PRO A 27 9.21 -8.03 2.72
N ILE A 28 9.74 -6.86 2.39
CA ILE A 28 9.88 -5.73 3.34
C ILE A 28 8.52 -5.29 3.88
N ILE A 29 7.53 -5.15 3.00
CA ILE A 29 6.16 -4.80 3.41
C ILE A 29 5.54 -5.93 4.23
N ALA A 30 5.70 -7.18 3.80
CA ALA A 30 5.15 -8.34 4.48
C ALA A 30 5.70 -8.47 5.90
N ASP A 31 7.02 -8.38 6.08
CA ASP A 31 7.68 -8.45 7.38
C ASP A 31 7.21 -7.34 8.31
N THR A 32 7.15 -6.09 7.82
CA THR A 32 6.65 -4.95 8.61
C THR A 32 5.18 -5.13 9.02
N LEU A 33 4.31 -5.66 8.14
CA LEU A 33 2.92 -5.93 8.48
C LEU A 33 2.79 -7.06 9.51
N LEU A 34 3.62 -8.11 9.41
CA LEU A 34 3.66 -9.21 10.38
C LEU A 34 4.18 -8.75 11.74
N ASP A 35 5.19 -7.88 11.80
CA ASP A 35 5.70 -7.29 13.04
C ASP A 35 4.61 -6.44 13.72
N ARG A 36 3.88 -5.62 12.96
CA ARG A 36 2.74 -4.84 13.49
C ARG A 36 1.63 -5.75 14.00
N LEU A 37 1.35 -6.83 13.28
CA LEU A 37 0.36 -7.81 13.71
C LEU A 37 0.80 -8.56 14.99
N ALA A 38 2.11 -8.76 15.19
CA ALA A 38 2.64 -9.37 16.40
C ALA A 38 2.48 -8.49 17.66
N MET A 39 2.34 -7.17 17.49
CA MET A 39 2.04 -6.24 18.61
C MET A 39 0.56 -6.26 19.05
N VAL A 40 -0.31 -6.88 18.24
CA VAL A 40 -1.73 -7.02 18.57
C VAL A 40 -1.95 -8.31 19.34
N THR A 41 -2.54 -8.21 20.52
CA THR A 41 -2.78 -9.38 21.42
C THR A 41 -3.94 -10.27 20.96
N ARG A 42 -4.77 -9.76 20.03
CA ARG A 42 -5.92 -10.49 19.51
C ARG A 42 -5.49 -11.53 18.47
N GLU A 43 -6.08 -12.70 18.52
CA GLU A 43 -5.99 -13.73 17.50
C GLU A 43 -7.01 -13.47 16.38
N PHE A 44 -6.64 -13.81 15.14
CA PHE A 44 -7.46 -13.61 13.95
C PHE A 44 -7.65 -14.94 13.23
N GLU A 45 -8.88 -15.44 13.24
CA GLU A 45 -9.20 -16.75 12.64
C GLU A 45 -9.50 -16.64 11.14
N ARG A 46 -10.20 -15.58 10.72
CA ARG A 46 -10.70 -15.38 9.36
C ARG A 46 -10.03 -14.15 8.74
N VAL A 47 -9.09 -14.39 7.85
CA VAL A 47 -8.27 -13.33 7.24
C VAL A 47 -8.61 -13.18 5.77
N LEU A 48 -8.85 -11.94 5.34
CA LEU A 48 -8.87 -11.56 3.93
C LEU A 48 -7.52 -10.93 3.55
N LEU A 49 -6.83 -11.50 2.58
CA LEU A 49 -5.61 -10.95 2.00
C LEU A 49 -5.92 -10.37 0.61
N ILE A 50 -5.65 -9.10 0.39
CA ILE A 50 -5.84 -8.43 -0.89
C ILE A 50 -4.51 -8.40 -1.64
N GLY A 51 -4.41 -9.21 -2.68
CA GLY A 51 -3.21 -9.41 -3.48
C GLY A 51 -2.44 -10.67 -3.10
N ALA A 52 -2.11 -11.47 -4.11
CA ALA A 52 -1.47 -12.79 -3.98
C ALA A 52 0.02 -12.79 -4.40
N HIS A 53 0.66 -11.63 -4.45
CA HIS A 53 2.03 -11.48 -4.98
C HIS A 53 3.12 -12.00 -4.04
N ASP A 54 2.80 -12.19 -2.77
CA ASP A 54 3.70 -12.74 -1.78
C ASP A 54 3.05 -13.94 -1.08
N ALA A 55 3.46 -15.15 -1.50
CA ALA A 55 2.98 -16.38 -0.89
C ALA A 55 3.46 -16.55 0.55
N SER A 56 4.58 -15.88 0.95
CA SER A 56 5.13 -15.96 2.29
C SER A 56 4.20 -15.32 3.32
N LEU A 57 3.60 -14.17 3.00
CA LEU A 57 2.64 -13.49 3.86
C LEU A 57 1.40 -14.37 4.13
N ALA A 58 0.83 -14.96 3.07
CA ALA A 58 -0.30 -15.90 3.22
C ALA A 58 0.10 -17.14 4.05
N GLY A 59 1.30 -17.66 3.83
CA GLY A 59 1.88 -18.76 4.60
C GLY A 59 2.06 -18.42 6.08
N ALA A 60 2.61 -17.26 6.38
CA ALA A 60 2.80 -16.79 7.75
C ALA A 60 1.47 -16.58 8.50
N LEU A 61 0.45 -16.05 7.83
CA LEU A 61 -0.89 -15.92 8.40
C LEU A 61 -1.52 -17.28 8.71
N ARG A 62 -1.40 -18.26 7.79
CA ARG A 62 -1.87 -19.64 8.02
C ARG A 62 -1.12 -20.34 9.15
N ALA A 63 0.20 -20.12 9.25
CA ALA A 63 1.01 -20.67 10.34
C ALA A 63 0.61 -20.13 11.73
N ARG A 64 -0.06 -18.98 11.79
CA ARG A 64 -0.67 -18.42 13.01
C ARG A 64 -2.07 -18.96 13.31
N GLY A 65 -2.52 -19.97 12.54
CA GLY A 65 -3.83 -20.60 12.73
C GLY A 65 -4.98 -19.96 11.93
N SER A 66 -4.69 -18.97 11.09
CA SER A 66 -5.73 -18.28 10.33
C SER A 66 -6.18 -19.03 9.09
N THR A 67 -7.48 -18.99 8.80
CA THR A 67 -8.04 -19.31 7.49
C THR A 67 -7.91 -18.09 6.60
N VAL A 68 -7.13 -18.19 5.51
CA VAL A 68 -6.83 -17.04 4.63
C VAL A 68 -7.59 -17.17 3.32
N THR A 69 -8.52 -16.23 3.11
CA THR A 69 -9.15 -15.98 1.80
C THR A 69 -8.31 -14.93 1.06
N ILE A 70 -8.02 -15.17 -0.21
CA ILE A 70 -7.21 -14.25 -1.02
C ILE A 70 -8.08 -13.70 -2.16
N VAL A 71 -8.03 -12.38 -2.37
CA VAL A 71 -8.60 -11.70 -3.55
C VAL A 71 -7.46 -11.13 -4.39
N GLU A 72 -7.48 -11.39 -5.70
CA GLU A 72 -6.43 -11.00 -6.62
C GLU A 72 -7.01 -10.48 -7.93
N ALA A 73 -6.53 -9.33 -8.39
CA ALA A 73 -7.03 -8.68 -9.61
C ALA A 73 -6.55 -9.38 -10.90
N GLY A 74 -5.39 -10.02 -10.88
CA GLY A 74 -4.84 -10.75 -12.02
C GLY A 74 -5.44 -12.14 -12.14
N PRO A 75 -6.25 -12.46 -13.16
CA PRO A 75 -6.94 -13.74 -13.24
C PRO A 75 -5.99 -14.95 -13.34
N LYS A 76 -4.83 -14.79 -13.97
CA LYS A 76 -3.84 -15.89 -14.06
C LYS A 76 -3.10 -16.10 -12.74
N LEU A 77 -2.76 -14.99 -12.06
CA LEU A 77 -2.15 -15.05 -10.75
C LEU A 77 -3.14 -15.60 -9.72
N ALA A 78 -4.42 -15.18 -9.79
CA ALA A 78 -5.48 -15.72 -8.95
C ALA A 78 -5.64 -17.24 -9.13
N ALA A 79 -5.69 -17.71 -10.36
CA ALA A 79 -5.77 -19.16 -10.64
C ALA A 79 -4.56 -19.93 -10.09
N ALA A 80 -3.35 -19.36 -10.21
CA ALA A 80 -2.13 -20.00 -9.71
C ALA A 80 -2.04 -20.03 -8.17
N SER A 81 -2.64 -19.06 -7.48
CA SER A 81 -2.61 -18.92 -6.01
C SER A 81 -3.86 -19.46 -5.31
N GLY A 82 -4.87 -19.92 -6.05
CA GLY A 82 -6.18 -20.31 -5.49
C GLY A 82 -6.98 -19.12 -4.94
N ALA A 83 -6.73 -17.90 -5.47
CA ALA A 83 -7.40 -16.69 -5.05
C ALA A 83 -8.72 -16.47 -5.83
N ILE A 84 -9.61 -15.68 -5.22
CA ILE A 84 -10.81 -15.16 -5.88
C ILE A 84 -10.40 -13.99 -6.78
N VAL A 85 -10.85 -13.98 -8.02
CA VAL A 85 -10.59 -12.86 -8.94
C VAL A 85 -11.45 -11.66 -8.52
N GLY A 86 -10.82 -10.50 -8.27
CA GLY A 86 -11.54 -9.29 -7.91
C GLY A 86 -10.64 -8.07 -7.70
N GLU A 87 -11.23 -6.89 -7.85
CA GLU A 87 -10.61 -5.61 -7.52
C GLU A 87 -10.99 -5.20 -6.09
N ALA A 88 -10.11 -4.46 -5.40
CA ALA A 88 -10.31 -4.09 -4.00
C ALA A 88 -11.57 -3.24 -3.76
N ASP A 89 -11.97 -2.41 -4.73
CA ASP A 89 -13.18 -1.58 -4.68
C ASP A 89 -14.45 -2.30 -5.15
N ALA A 90 -14.34 -3.58 -5.59
CA ALA A 90 -15.44 -4.37 -6.12
C ALA A 90 -15.52 -5.79 -5.51
N ILE A 91 -14.94 -5.99 -4.32
CA ILE A 91 -15.00 -7.29 -3.62
C ILE A 91 -16.46 -7.60 -3.26
N ASP A 92 -16.94 -8.77 -3.72
CA ASP A 92 -18.27 -9.29 -3.40
C ASP A 92 -18.13 -10.53 -2.50
N LEU A 93 -18.03 -10.27 -1.20
CA LEU A 93 -17.94 -11.28 -0.14
C LEU A 93 -18.94 -10.93 0.97
N PRO A 94 -19.35 -11.91 1.80
CA PRO A 94 -20.32 -11.67 2.87
C PRO A 94 -19.82 -10.63 3.88
N PHE A 95 -20.72 -9.77 4.37
CA PHE A 95 -20.41 -8.80 5.41
C PHE A 95 -20.06 -9.47 6.74
N ALA A 96 -19.26 -8.79 7.56
CA ALA A 96 -18.82 -9.24 8.88
C ALA A 96 -18.20 -10.66 8.90
N SER A 97 -17.55 -11.06 7.79
CA SER A 97 -16.98 -12.40 7.61
C SER A 97 -15.52 -12.52 7.97
N PHE A 98 -14.83 -11.41 8.19
CA PHE A 98 -13.39 -11.40 8.45
C PHE A 98 -13.06 -10.69 9.75
N ASP A 99 -12.08 -11.22 10.46
CA ASP A 99 -11.56 -10.64 11.68
C ASP A 99 -10.36 -9.72 11.40
N LEU A 100 -9.66 -10.01 10.29
CA LEU A 100 -8.52 -9.24 9.80
C LEU A 100 -8.60 -9.09 8.28
N ILE A 101 -8.31 -7.90 7.79
CA ILE A 101 -8.03 -7.66 6.38
C ILE A 101 -6.60 -7.15 6.26
N VAL A 102 -5.78 -7.79 5.42
CA VAL A 102 -4.41 -7.39 5.12
C VAL A 102 -4.32 -6.92 3.67
N TRP A 103 -3.84 -5.69 3.46
CA TRP A 103 -3.71 -5.09 2.14
C TRP A 103 -2.29 -4.55 1.89
N PRO A 104 -1.36 -5.39 1.40
CA PRO A 104 0.07 -5.08 1.33
C PRO A 104 0.50 -4.22 0.13
N GLY A 105 -0.44 -3.61 -0.61
CA GLY A 105 -0.11 -2.72 -1.71
C GLY A 105 -1.25 -2.43 -2.67
N GLY A 106 -1.12 -1.35 -3.46
CA GLY A 106 -2.03 -1.02 -4.56
C GLY A 106 -3.24 -0.16 -4.20
N LEU A 107 -3.40 0.24 -2.94
CA LEU A 107 -4.46 1.17 -2.53
C LEU A 107 -4.40 2.49 -3.29
N ASP A 108 -3.21 3.00 -3.55
CA ASP A 108 -2.94 4.23 -4.29
C ASP A 108 -3.39 4.21 -5.76
N ALA A 109 -3.75 3.02 -6.27
CA ALA A 109 -4.20 2.82 -7.66
C ALA A 109 -5.66 2.37 -7.77
N VAL A 110 -6.43 2.50 -6.71
CA VAL A 110 -7.88 2.25 -6.68
C VAL A 110 -8.64 3.48 -7.16
N ASN A 111 -9.69 3.28 -7.97
CA ASN A 111 -10.47 4.39 -8.52
C ASN A 111 -11.35 5.10 -7.47
N ASP A 112 -11.92 4.33 -6.55
CA ASP A 112 -12.73 4.83 -5.44
C ASP A 112 -12.16 4.32 -4.11
N VAL A 113 -11.11 4.98 -3.62
CA VAL A 113 -10.49 4.63 -2.33
C VAL A 113 -11.46 4.73 -1.16
N PRO A 114 -12.28 5.80 -1.03
CA PRO A 114 -13.30 5.87 0.03
C PRO A 114 -14.29 4.71 -0.04
N GLY A 115 -14.82 4.40 -1.22
CA GLY A 115 -15.76 3.29 -1.42
C GLY A 115 -15.13 1.94 -1.10
N ALA A 116 -13.87 1.70 -1.49
CA ALA A 116 -13.13 0.50 -1.13
C ALA A 116 -12.98 0.37 0.40
N LEU A 117 -12.57 1.42 1.10
CA LEU A 117 -12.44 1.41 2.55
C LEU A 117 -13.78 1.17 3.27
N VAL A 118 -14.88 1.79 2.81
CA VAL A 118 -16.23 1.53 3.35
C VAL A 118 -16.62 0.06 3.16
N ARG A 119 -16.37 -0.49 1.97
CA ARG A 119 -16.63 -1.91 1.67
C ARG A 119 -15.80 -2.83 2.56
N LEU A 120 -14.50 -2.60 2.68
CA LEU A 120 -13.62 -3.40 3.53
C LEU A 120 -14.04 -3.34 4.99
N ARG A 121 -14.45 -2.16 5.48
CA ARG A 121 -15.01 -2.04 6.83
C ARG A 121 -16.28 -2.87 7.02
N ALA A 122 -17.14 -2.95 6.00
CA ALA A 122 -18.36 -3.77 6.06
C ALA A 122 -18.07 -5.28 6.02
N LEU A 123 -16.95 -5.70 5.40
CA LEU A 123 -16.50 -7.10 5.40
C LEU A 123 -15.91 -7.52 6.74
N LEU A 124 -15.40 -6.57 7.53
CA LEU A 124 -14.88 -6.84 8.88
C LEU A 124 -16.02 -7.13 9.87
N ALA A 125 -15.82 -8.12 10.70
CA ALA A 125 -16.60 -8.32 11.90
C ALA A 125 -16.45 -7.11 12.84
N PRO A 126 -17.39 -6.87 13.78
CA PRO A 126 -17.19 -5.87 14.82
C PRO A 126 -15.85 -6.10 15.54
N ASP A 127 -15.10 -5.02 15.76
CA ASP A 127 -13.74 -5.07 16.31
C ASP A 127 -12.73 -5.84 15.44
N GLY A 128 -12.98 -5.98 14.14
CA GLY A 128 -12.02 -6.51 13.18
C GLY A 128 -11.01 -5.44 12.76
N LEU A 129 -9.82 -5.86 12.35
CA LEU A 129 -8.70 -5.00 11.99
C LEU A 129 -8.50 -4.93 10.48
N LEU A 130 -8.37 -3.73 9.94
CA LEU A 130 -7.76 -3.47 8.64
C LEU A 130 -6.29 -3.08 8.86
N LEU A 131 -5.37 -3.75 8.17
CA LEU A 131 -3.95 -3.46 8.18
C LEU A 131 -3.42 -3.44 6.75
N GLY A 132 -2.67 -2.41 6.38
CA GLY A 132 -2.15 -2.33 5.02
C GLY A 132 -0.98 -1.39 4.85
N ALA A 133 -0.44 -1.40 3.63
CA ALA A 133 0.65 -0.52 3.24
C ALA A 133 0.57 -0.18 1.74
N PHE A 134 1.14 0.95 1.35
CA PHE A 134 1.32 1.34 -0.05
C PHE A 134 2.48 2.32 -0.22
N VAL A 135 2.98 2.46 -1.44
CA VAL A 135 4.03 3.45 -1.76
C VAL A 135 3.36 4.82 -1.94
N GLY A 136 3.55 5.69 -0.94
CA GLY A 136 2.85 6.97 -0.81
C GLY A 136 3.62 8.18 -1.29
N ASP A 137 3.07 9.37 -0.97
CA ASP A 137 3.61 10.66 -1.39
C ASP A 137 5.04 10.89 -0.90
N GLY A 138 5.81 11.58 -1.76
CA GLY A 138 7.24 11.81 -1.58
C GLY A 138 8.12 10.63 -2.02
N SER A 139 7.54 9.55 -2.57
CA SER A 139 8.30 8.46 -3.18
C SER A 139 8.80 8.85 -4.57
N LEU A 140 9.94 8.27 -4.95
CA LEU A 140 10.56 8.37 -6.26
C LEU A 140 10.89 9.81 -6.70
N PRO A 141 11.45 10.69 -5.83
CA PRO A 141 11.67 12.09 -6.16
C PRO A 141 12.65 12.28 -7.33
N ARG A 142 13.67 11.44 -7.45
CA ARG A 142 14.66 11.51 -8.53
C ARG A 142 14.06 11.08 -9.86
N GLN A 143 13.30 9.98 -9.87
CA GLN A 143 12.53 9.51 -11.01
C GLN A 143 11.53 10.57 -11.47
N ARG A 144 10.75 11.15 -10.55
CA ARG A 144 9.75 12.17 -10.87
C ARG A 144 10.40 13.39 -11.51
N ARG A 145 11.53 13.86 -10.96
CA ARG A 145 12.30 14.98 -11.52
C ARG A 145 12.82 14.66 -12.92
N ALA A 146 13.37 13.46 -13.14
CA ALA A 146 13.88 13.05 -14.46
C ALA A 146 12.77 12.97 -15.51
N VAL A 147 11.61 12.43 -15.17
CA VAL A 147 10.45 12.38 -16.09
C VAL A 147 9.90 13.78 -16.38
N MET A 148 9.87 14.68 -15.39
CA MET A 148 9.38 16.06 -15.57
C MET A 148 10.33 16.90 -16.43
N SER A 149 11.64 16.64 -16.41
CA SER A 149 12.61 17.38 -17.19
C SER A 149 12.55 17.07 -18.69
N ASP A 150 11.94 15.94 -19.10
CA ASP A 150 11.80 15.56 -20.52
C ASP A 150 10.85 16.49 -21.31
N GLY A 151 9.98 17.27 -20.62
CA GLY A 151 9.08 18.23 -21.25
C GLY A 151 7.92 17.62 -22.06
N VAL A 152 7.88 16.31 -22.24
CA VAL A 152 6.87 15.59 -23.03
C VAL A 152 5.81 14.96 -22.14
N ARG A 153 4.72 15.68 -21.87
CA ARG A 153 3.54 15.21 -21.10
C ARG A 153 3.91 14.46 -19.82
N PRO A 154 4.72 15.04 -18.94
CA PRO A 154 5.26 14.34 -17.76
C PRO A 154 4.16 13.86 -16.80
N ILE A 155 3.09 14.63 -16.63
CA ILE A 155 1.99 14.34 -15.70
C ILE A 155 1.27 13.03 -16.07
N ALA A 156 1.08 12.75 -17.37
CA ALA A 156 0.42 11.53 -17.83
C ALA A 156 1.23 10.24 -17.55
N ARG A 157 2.49 10.36 -17.14
CA ARG A 157 3.40 9.24 -16.88
C ARG A 157 3.67 9.01 -15.41
N LEU A 158 3.37 10.01 -14.56
CA LEU A 158 3.60 9.95 -13.13
C LEU A 158 2.34 9.48 -12.41
N HIS A 159 2.48 8.41 -11.65
CA HIS A 159 1.40 7.90 -10.81
C HIS A 159 1.07 8.95 -9.71
N PRO A 160 -0.21 9.28 -9.48
CA PRO A 160 -0.64 10.07 -8.33
C PRO A 160 -0.26 9.36 -7.03
N GLN A 161 0.02 10.13 -6.01
CA GLN A 161 0.40 9.59 -4.70
C GLN A 161 -0.54 10.12 -3.64
N ILE A 162 -0.85 9.28 -2.65
CA ILE A 162 -1.65 9.65 -1.48
C ILE A 162 -0.68 9.98 -0.35
N ASP A 163 -0.88 11.13 0.30
CA ASP A 163 -0.10 11.52 1.45
C ASP A 163 -0.62 10.90 2.77
N LEU A 164 0.22 10.94 3.79
CA LEU A 164 -0.06 10.38 5.11
C LEU A 164 -1.29 10.99 5.77
N ALA A 165 -1.46 12.31 5.71
CA ALA A 165 -2.59 13.00 6.33
C ALA A 165 -3.90 12.68 5.61
N ALA A 166 -3.87 12.60 4.27
CA ALA A 166 -5.02 12.19 3.46
C ALA A 166 -5.47 10.77 3.83
N MET A 167 -4.52 9.82 4.01
CA MET A 167 -4.86 8.45 4.42
C MET A 167 -5.49 8.40 5.81
N GLY A 168 -4.98 9.13 6.79
CA GLY A 168 -5.57 9.24 8.12
C GLY A 168 -7.00 9.78 8.10
N ASN A 169 -7.22 10.84 7.32
CA ASN A 169 -8.55 11.43 7.11
C ASN A 169 -9.52 10.46 6.41
N LEU A 170 -9.04 9.68 5.43
CA LEU A 170 -9.84 8.68 4.74
C LEU A 170 -10.33 7.59 5.70
N LEU A 171 -9.46 7.05 6.54
CA LEU A 171 -9.85 6.05 7.54
C LEU A 171 -10.94 6.57 8.49
N GLN A 172 -10.77 7.79 9.03
CA GLN A 172 -11.76 8.40 9.90
C GLN A 172 -13.09 8.62 9.20
N ARG A 173 -13.08 9.21 8.00
CA ARG A 173 -14.29 9.52 7.23
C ARG A 173 -15.04 8.26 6.76
N THR A 174 -14.34 7.16 6.55
CA THR A 174 -14.93 5.87 6.18
C THR A 174 -15.37 5.05 7.40
N GLY A 175 -15.23 5.61 8.61
CA GLY A 175 -15.80 5.10 9.85
C GLY A 175 -14.97 4.03 10.53
N PHE A 176 -13.67 3.96 10.25
CA PHE A 176 -12.75 3.19 11.08
C PHE A 176 -12.46 3.92 12.39
N THR A 177 -12.32 3.16 13.46
CA THR A 177 -11.93 3.63 14.79
C THR A 177 -10.44 3.38 15.02
N LEU A 178 -9.84 4.15 15.93
CA LEU A 178 -8.43 4.03 16.32
C LEU A 178 -7.47 3.99 15.10
N PRO A 179 -7.63 4.89 14.11
CA PRO A 179 -6.78 4.85 12.93
C PRO A 179 -5.34 5.20 13.30
N VAL A 180 -4.39 4.40 12.78
CA VAL A 180 -2.97 4.68 12.86
C VAL A 180 -2.41 4.73 11.45
N VAL A 181 -1.65 5.78 11.15
CA VAL A 181 -0.95 5.94 9.87
C VAL A 181 0.45 6.45 10.15
N ASP A 182 1.42 5.77 9.61
CA ASP A 182 2.83 6.15 9.71
C ASP A 182 3.57 5.86 8.40
N VAL A 183 4.85 6.23 8.32
CA VAL A 183 5.64 6.11 7.11
C VAL A 183 7.05 5.62 7.40
N ASP A 184 7.47 4.60 6.66
CA ASP A 184 8.85 4.15 6.60
C ASP A 184 9.51 4.61 5.30
N ALA A 185 10.76 5.04 5.37
CA ALA A 185 11.53 5.47 4.22
C ALA A 185 12.61 4.42 3.91
N LEU A 186 12.55 3.87 2.70
CA LEU A 186 13.56 2.96 2.17
C LEU A 186 14.34 3.67 1.07
N THR A 187 15.67 3.70 1.18
CA THR A 187 16.55 4.25 0.14
C THR A 187 17.21 3.12 -0.63
N VAL A 188 17.04 3.14 -1.95
CA VAL A 188 17.66 2.18 -2.88
C VAL A 188 18.57 2.93 -3.85
N ARG A 189 19.77 2.42 -4.08
CA ARG A 189 20.78 3.08 -4.92
C ARG A 189 20.88 2.41 -6.28
N TYR A 190 20.56 3.16 -7.33
CA TYR A 190 20.53 2.69 -8.71
C TYR A 190 21.71 3.21 -9.51
N GLY A 191 22.41 2.32 -10.21
CA GLY A 191 23.46 2.69 -11.17
C GLY A 191 22.90 3.18 -12.51
N GLU A 192 21.66 2.78 -12.83
CA GLU A 192 21.00 3.15 -14.09
C GLU A 192 19.48 3.24 -13.92
N TRP A 193 18.84 4.09 -14.74
CA TRP A 193 17.39 4.28 -14.71
C TRP A 193 16.60 3.03 -15.06
N PHE A 194 17.09 2.19 -15.99
CA PHE A 194 16.37 0.98 -16.37
C PHE A 194 16.32 -0.07 -15.27
N ALA A 195 17.28 -0.09 -14.35
CA ALA A 195 17.22 -0.93 -13.15
C ALA A 195 16.03 -0.53 -12.26
N LEU A 196 15.87 0.77 -11.96
CA LEU A 196 14.71 1.28 -11.25
C LEU A 196 13.40 0.92 -11.98
N VAL A 197 13.34 1.07 -13.31
CA VAL A 197 12.13 0.72 -14.09
C VAL A 197 11.80 -0.78 -14.00
N ARG A 198 12.80 -1.66 -13.95
CA ARG A 198 12.59 -3.11 -13.73
C ARG A 198 11.98 -3.37 -12.37
N ASP A 199 12.53 -2.77 -11.33
CA ASP A 199 12.04 -2.92 -9.95
C ASP A 199 10.60 -2.39 -9.80
N LEU A 200 10.29 -1.21 -10.37
CA LEU A 200 8.92 -0.68 -10.36
C LEU A 200 7.92 -1.60 -11.08
N ARG A 201 8.36 -2.26 -12.16
CA ARG A 201 7.53 -3.24 -12.87
C ARG A 201 7.32 -4.50 -12.05
N ALA A 202 8.36 -4.99 -11.38
CA ALA A 202 8.30 -6.16 -10.53
C ALA A 202 7.44 -5.91 -9.27
N ALA A 203 7.52 -4.71 -8.71
CA ALA A 203 6.71 -4.30 -7.56
C ALA A 203 5.26 -3.88 -7.90
N GLY A 204 4.87 -3.90 -9.20
CA GLY A 204 3.53 -3.46 -9.61
C GLY A 204 3.28 -1.96 -9.50
N LEU A 205 4.33 -1.15 -9.46
CA LEU A 205 4.28 0.31 -9.32
C LEU A 205 4.29 1.06 -10.66
N SER A 206 4.11 0.36 -11.78
CA SER A 206 3.96 1.02 -13.08
C SER A 206 2.62 1.74 -13.18
N SER A 207 2.60 2.91 -13.85
CA SER A 207 1.38 3.71 -14.01
C SER A 207 0.25 2.93 -14.67
N ARG A 208 -0.95 3.02 -14.10
CA ARG A 208 -2.21 2.43 -14.61
C ARG A 208 -3.17 3.50 -15.12
N LEU A 209 -2.71 4.72 -15.28
CA LEU A 209 -3.53 5.87 -15.70
C LEU A 209 -4.25 5.62 -17.01
N THR A 210 -5.47 6.17 -17.12
CA THR A 210 -6.27 6.18 -18.33
C THR A 210 -6.63 7.63 -18.71
N PRO A 211 -6.53 8.03 -20.00
CA PRO A 211 -6.06 7.22 -21.13
C PRO A 211 -4.60 6.78 -20.95
N THR A 212 -4.28 5.63 -21.54
CA THR A 212 -2.91 5.12 -21.52
C THR A 212 -2.00 6.08 -22.26
N PRO A 213 -0.93 6.61 -21.65
CA PRO A 213 0.04 7.43 -22.37
C PRO A 213 0.72 6.61 -23.48
N ALA A 214 1.07 7.26 -24.57
CA ALA A 214 1.85 6.63 -25.64
C ALA A 214 3.15 6.03 -25.06
N PRO A 215 3.63 4.89 -25.57
CA PRO A 215 4.93 4.35 -25.19
C PRO A 215 6.03 5.39 -25.33
N LEU A 216 7.04 5.31 -24.47
CA LEU A 216 8.25 6.12 -24.63
C LEU A 216 8.98 5.73 -25.92
N THR A 217 9.37 6.71 -26.70
CA THR A 217 10.34 6.49 -27.77
C THR A 217 11.71 6.18 -27.17
N ARG A 218 12.63 5.64 -27.99
CA ARG A 218 14.01 5.40 -27.53
C ARG A 218 14.71 6.69 -27.11
N GLU A 219 14.43 7.77 -27.81
CA GLU A 219 15.01 9.08 -27.55
C GLU A 219 14.48 9.69 -26.26
N GLU A 220 13.15 9.64 -26.00
CA GLU A 220 12.55 10.05 -24.73
C GLU A 220 13.12 9.25 -23.56
N ALA A 221 13.22 7.93 -23.71
CA ALA A 221 13.79 7.06 -22.69
C ALA A 221 15.27 7.39 -22.41
N ALA A 222 16.06 7.70 -23.44
CA ALA A 222 17.45 8.10 -23.30
C ALA A 222 17.59 9.44 -22.57
N ARG A 223 16.73 10.44 -22.90
CA ARG A 223 16.72 11.73 -22.19
C ARG A 223 16.37 11.57 -20.71
N ILE A 224 15.33 10.78 -20.38
CA ILE A 224 14.94 10.52 -18.98
C ILE A 224 16.09 9.79 -18.25
N ALA A 225 16.72 8.80 -18.89
CA ALA A 225 17.85 8.09 -18.31
C ALA A 225 19.04 9.01 -18.03
N ALA A 226 19.37 9.92 -18.96
CA ALA A 226 20.41 10.92 -18.78
C ALA A 226 20.07 11.91 -17.64
N ALA A 227 18.82 12.41 -17.57
CA ALA A 227 18.35 13.29 -16.51
C ALA A 227 18.32 12.60 -15.14
N PHE A 228 18.10 11.29 -15.10
CA PHE A 228 18.20 10.50 -13.89
C PHE A 228 19.65 10.36 -13.46
N ALA A 229 20.55 9.95 -14.37
CA ALA A 229 21.98 9.81 -14.10
C ALA A 229 22.65 11.11 -13.67
N ALA A 230 22.20 12.26 -14.19
CA ALA A 230 22.70 13.58 -13.76
C ALA A 230 22.44 13.92 -12.28
N GLN A 231 21.62 13.13 -11.60
CA GLN A 231 21.34 13.26 -10.16
C GLN A 231 22.16 12.30 -9.30
N ALA A 232 23.16 11.65 -9.88
CA ALA A 232 24.00 10.69 -9.16
C ALA A 232 24.87 11.36 -8.10
N ASP A 233 25.06 10.65 -7.01
CA ASP A 233 26.05 10.98 -5.97
C ASP A 233 27.48 10.74 -6.50
N PRO A 234 28.53 11.12 -5.73
CA PRO A 234 29.92 10.95 -6.15
C PRO A 234 30.35 9.51 -6.51
N ASP A 235 29.62 8.50 -6.03
CA ASP A 235 29.85 7.09 -6.35
C ASP A 235 29.19 6.64 -7.67
N GLY A 236 28.60 7.56 -8.42
CA GLY A 236 27.94 7.30 -9.71
C GLY A 236 26.55 6.66 -9.60
N ARG A 237 25.98 6.54 -8.38
CA ARG A 237 24.65 5.98 -8.15
C ARG A 237 23.63 7.04 -7.72
N VAL A 238 22.40 6.88 -8.15
CA VAL A 238 21.29 7.73 -7.72
C VAL A 238 20.59 7.08 -6.54
N ALA A 239 20.53 7.79 -5.41
CA ALA A 239 19.78 7.38 -4.23
C ALA A 239 18.30 7.71 -4.42
N GLU A 240 17.47 6.69 -4.67
CA GLU A 240 16.02 6.83 -4.80
C GLU A 240 15.32 6.44 -3.52
N SER A 241 14.26 7.17 -3.17
CA SER A 241 13.51 6.93 -1.94
C SER A 241 12.13 6.34 -2.24
N PHE A 242 11.78 5.30 -1.49
CA PHE A 242 10.42 4.75 -1.41
C PHE A 242 9.87 5.08 -0.02
N ARG A 243 8.78 5.82 0.03
CA ARG A 243 8.05 6.11 1.27
C ARG A 243 6.87 5.16 1.36
N ILE A 244 6.97 4.18 2.23
CA ILE A 244 5.94 3.17 2.44
C ILE A 244 5.03 3.68 3.55
N ILE A 245 3.80 4.05 3.20
CA ILE A 245 2.77 4.44 4.16
C ILE A 245 2.09 3.18 4.65
N HIS A 246 2.18 2.94 5.96
CA HIS A 246 1.45 1.91 6.67
C HIS A 246 0.19 2.50 7.26
N PHE A 247 -0.89 1.74 7.24
CA PHE A 247 -2.15 2.18 7.81
C PHE A 247 -2.89 1.04 8.50
N SER A 248 -3.59 1.37 9.56
CA SER A 248 -4.50 0.44 10.24
C SER A 248 -5.72 1.18 10.76
N GLY A 249 -6.80 0.42 10.96
CA GLY A 249 -8.03 0.93 11.56
C GLY A 249 -8.93 -0.23 11.95
N TRP A 250 -9.71 -0.06 13.01
CA TRP A 250 -10.60 -1.08 13.54
C TRP A 250 -12.03 -0.85 13.07
N ALA A 251 -12.77 -1.91 12.79
CA ALA A 251 -14.20 -1.82 12.62
C ALA A 251 -14.85 -1.45 13.98
N PRO A 252 -15.86 -0.56 14.00
CA PRO A 252 -16.47 -0.12 15.26
C PRO A 252 -17.07 -1.27 16.06
N HIS A 253 -16.90 -1.20 17.38
CA HIS A 253 -17.56 -2.06 18.36
C HIS A 253 -18.00 -1.24 19.57
N PRO A 254 -19.15 -1.55 20.22
CA PRO A 254 -19.65 -0.81 21.38
C PRO A 254 -18.65 -0.70 22.54
N ASP A 255 -17.84 -1.73 22.75
CA ASP A 255 -16.90 -1.85 23.87
C ASP A 255 -15.54 -1.20 23.61
N GLN A 256 -15.32 -0.64 22.42
CA GLN A 256 -14.06 0.05 22.11
C GLN A 256 -13.90 1.32 22.95
N PRO A 257 -12.64 1.68 23.32
CA PRO A 257 -12.36 2.94 23.99
C PRO A 257 -12.90 4.13 23.21
N LYS A 258 -13.69 4.96 23.86
CA LYS A 258 -14.21 6.20 23.26
C LYS A 258 -13.34 7.37 23.67
N PRO A 259 -13.08 8.35 22.81
CA PRO A 259 -12.41 9.57 23.20
C PRO A 259 -13.13 10.21 24.38
N ALA A 260 -12.37 10.64 25.37
CA ALA A 260 -12.93 11.37 26.50
C ALA A 260 -13.63 12.65 25.99
N ARG A 261 -14.78 13.00 26.57
CA ARG A 261 -15.48 14.23 26.21
C ARG A 261 -14.58 15.44 26.52
N ARG A 262 -14.60 16.45 25.65
CA ARG A 262 -13.89 17.70 25.94
C ARG A 262 -14.35 18.25 27.30
N GLY A 263 -13.41 18.57 28.20
CA GLY A 263 -13.68 19.06 29.55
C GLY A 263 -13.94 17.97 30.59
N SER A 264 -13.81 16.67 30.26
CA SER A 264 -13.98 15.56 31.23
C SER A 264 -12.67 15.20 31.97
N ALA A 265 -11.60 15.97 31.81
CA ALA A 265 -10.35 15.75 32.53
C ALA A 265 -10.58 15.94 34.03
N ALA A 266 -10.51 14.86 34.80
CA ALA A 266 -10.67 14.86 36.27
C ALA A 266 -9.37 15.25 37.00
N ALA A 267 -8.22 15.30 36.32
CA ALA A 267 -6.93 15.67 36.91
C ALA A 267 -6.33 16.85 36.11
N SER A 268 -5.85 17.85 36.85
CA SER A 268 -5.10 18.97 36.28
C SER A 268 -3.68 18.52 35.93
N LEU A 269 -3.23 18.77 34.67
CA LEU A 269 -1.85 18.52 34.27
C LEU A 269 -0.86 19.32 35.17
N ALA A 270 -1.26 20.52 35.60
CA ALA A 270 -0.48 21.36 36.51
C ALA A 270 -0.28 20.72 37.87
N ASP A 271 -1.25 19.93 38.38
CA ASP A 271 -1.14 19.23 39.66
C ASP A 271 -0.31 17.95 39.52
N ALA A 272 -0.37 17.28 38.34
CA ALA A 272 0.43 16.08 38.05
C ALA A 272 1.93 16.40 37.84
N LEU A 273 2.27 17.64 37.48
CA LEU A 273 3.65 18.09 37.23
C LEU A 273 4.29 18.77 38.47
N LYS A 274 3.60 18.88 39.60
CA LYS A 274 4.22 19.37 40.84
C LYS A 274 5.22 18.35 41.36
N PRO A 275 6.49 18.78 41.66
CA PRO A 275 7.45 17.87 42.28
C PRO A 275 6.87 17.33 43.57
N GLN A 276 6.84 16.03 43.71
CA GLN A 276 6.57 15.39 45.01
C GLN A 276 7.80 15.66 45.87
N GLY A 277 7.62 16.53 46.88
CA GLY A 277 8.62 16.84 47.87
C GLY A 277 8.88 15.67 48.84
#